data_dbbaec10db8bd6463ded93b269eac20f
#
_entry.id   dbbaec10db8bd6463ded93b269eac20f
#
_cell.length_a   1.000
_cell.length_b   1.000
_cell.length_c   1.000
_cell.angle_alpha   90.00
_cell.angle_beta   90.00
_cell.angle_gamma   90.00
#
_symmetry.space_group_name_H-M   'P 1'
#
loop_
_entity.id
_entity.type
_entity.pdbx_description
1 polymer ?
#
loop_
_entity_poly.entity_id
_entity_poly.type
_entity_poly.pdbx_seq_one_letter_code
_entity_poly.pdbx_strand_id
1 'polypeptide(L)'
;MPVQQTAEGEYVFNSGDVSVLFGVKNKVLYCTTDTAVKSALDGAKIESLMSLDGIVKGQSCTFWVDFKGLSALVSQLAGEAGTPQTEAALAVLGMFDDMEAYSTMEGGKLVVNMADKEQNAFKTICDTTGALIRQYMPEADEI
;
A
#
# COMPACT_ATOMS: atom_id res chain seq x y z
N MET A 1 6.46 22.56 4.54
CA MET A 1 5.06 22.47 4.08
C MET A 1 4.16 22.42 5.31
N PRO A 2 3.19 23.29 5.47
CA PRO A 2 2.40 23.33 6.70
C PRO A 2 1.34 22.21 6.69
N VAL A 3 1.26 21.49 7.78
CA VAL A 3 0.10 20.68 8.13
C VAL A 3 -1.02 21.65 8.52
N GLN A 4 -2.21 21.46 7.95
CA GLN A 4 -3.38 22.29 8.26
C GLN A 4 -4.37 21.47 9.05
N GLN A 5 -4.93 22.06 10.09
CA GLN A 5 -6.04 21.46 10.82
C GLN A 5 -7.34 21.78 10.09
N THR A 6 -8.10 20.75 9.71
CA THR A 6 -9.38 20.88 8.99
C THR A 6 -10.59 20.80 9.91
N ALA A 7 -10.47 20.08 11.01
CA ALA A 7 -11.46 19.97 12.09
C ALA A 7 -10.77 19.60 13.40
N GLU A 8 -11.49 19.55 14.51
CA GLU A 8 -10.94 19.08 15.77
C GLU A 8 -10.44 17.63 15.65
N GLY A 9 -9.14 17.44 15.88
CA GLY A 9 -8.49 16.14 15.76
C GLY A 9 -8.24 15.64 14.32
N GLU A 10 -8.50 16.47 13.30
CA GLU A 10 -8.30 16.13 11.90
C GLU A 10 -7.34 17.09 11.21
N TYR A 11 -6.42 16.55 10.41
CA TYR A 11 -5.34 17.28 9.77
C TYR A 11 -5.21 16.88 8.31
N VAL A 12 -4.70 17.80 7.48
CA VAL A 12 -4.32 17.56 6.10
C VAL A 12 -2.89 18.02 5.86
N PHE A 13 -2.16 17.21 5.16
CA PHE A 13 -0.85 17.52 4.62
C PHE A 13 -0.93 17.45 3.10
N ASN A 14 -0.57 18.54 2.41
CA ASN A 14 -0.57 18.62 0.96
C ASN A 14 0.86 18.57 0.41
N SER A 15 1.13 17.69 -0.55
CA SER A 15 2.37 17.57 -1.28
C SER A 15 2.09 17.44 -2.77
N GLY A 16 2.24 18.55 -3.51
CA GLY A 16 1.81 18.62 -4.90
C GLY A 16 0.31 18.36 -5.04
N ASP A 17 -0.04 17.41 -5.89
CA ASP A 17 -1.43 17.01 -6.16
C ASP A 17 -1.96 15.96 -5.17
N VAL A 18 -1.14 15.52 -4.22
CA VAL A 18 -1.52 14.51 -3.23
C VAL A 18 -1.83 15.18 -1.89
N SER A 19 -3.03 14.91 -1.37
CA SER A 19 -3.44 15.32 -0.04
C SER A 19 -3.51 14.09 0.88
N VAL A 20 -2.78 14.13 1.98
CA VAL A 20 -2.84 13.10 3.02
C VAL A 20 -3.68 13.63 4.17
N LEU A 21 -4.82 12.97 4.43
CA LEU A 21 -5.70 13.25 5.56
C LEU A 21 -5.35 12.30 6.70
N PHE A 22 -5.23 12.82 7.90
CA PHE A 22 -4.98 12.00 9.09
C PHE A 22 -5.62 12.63 10.32
N GLY A 23 -5.93 11.79 11.28
CA GLY A 23 -6.56 12.26 12.51
C GLY A 23 -7.19 11.13 13.31
N VAL A 24 -7.99 11.52 14.29
CA VAL A 24 -8.78 10.62 15.12
C VAL A 24 -10.25 10.99 14.96
N LYS A 25 -11.06 10.02 14.53
CA LYS A 25 -12.51 10.18 14.37
C LYS A 25 -13.22 8.93 14.88
N ASN A 26 -14.24 9.12 15.70
CA ASN A 26 -15.00 8.02 16.33
C ASN A 26 -14.09 6.99 17.05
N LYS A 27 -13.01 7.46 17.70
CA LYS A 27 -11.97 6.64 18.36
C LYS A 27 -11.11 5.81 17.40
N VAL A 28 -11.19 6.06 16.10
CA VAL A 28 -10.35 5.43 15.08
C VAL A 28 -9.28 6.42 14.64
N LEU A 29 -8.02 6.02 14.76
CA LEU A 29 -6.90 6.73 14.14
C LEU A 29 -6.89 6.38 12.65
N TYR A 30 -6.86 7.37 11.78
CA TYR A 30 -6.81 7.17 10.34
C TYR A 30 -5.71 7.99 9.69
N CYS A 31 -5.19 7.46 8.58
CA CYS A 31 -4.29 8.16 7.66
C CYS A 31 -4.64 7.68 6.25
N THR A 32 -5.03 8.59 5.36
CA THR A 32 -5.51 8.22 4.03
C THR A 32 -5.28 9.35 3.02
N THR A 33 -5.17 8.98 1.75
CA THR A 33 -5.22 9.90 0.61
C THR A 33 -6.62 9.98 0.00
N ASP A 34 -7.55 9.13 0.44
CA ASP A 34 -8.90 9.04 -0.08
C ASP A 34 -9.93 9.63 0.91
N THR A 35 -10.65 10.65 0.47
CA THR A 35 -11.74 11.26 1.24
C THR A 35 -12.91 10.30 1.50
N ALA A 36 -13.06 9.26 0.67
CA ALA A 36 -14.08 8.23 0.86
C ALA A 36 -13.86 7.45 2.17
N VAL A 37 -12.59 7.19 2.55
CA VAL A 37 -12.26 6.57 3.85
C VAL A 37 -12.77 7.41 5.00
N LYS A 38 -12.61 8.74 4.93
CA LYS A 38 -13.14 9.65 5.94
C LYS A 38 -14.68 9.56 6.05
N SER A 39 -15.36 9.48 4.92
CA SER A 39 -16.82 9.33 4.88
C SER A 39 -17.28 7.98 5.45
N ALA A 40 -16.49 6.91 5.27
CA ALA A 40 -16.77 5.60 5.90
C ALA A 40 -16.75 5.67 7.43
N LEU A 41 -15.84 6.48 8.00
CA LEU A 41 -15.78 6.71 9.45
C LEU A 41 -17.01 7.45 9.99
N ASP A 42 -17.75 8.13 9.13
CA ASP A 42 -19.05 8.77 9.43
C ASP A 42 -20.24 7.79 9.28
N GLY A 43 -19.96 6.51 9.03
CA GLY A 43 -20.99 5.47 8.86
C GLY A 43 -21.52 5.34 7.43
N ALA A 44 -20.94 6.04 6.45
CA ALA A 44 -21.27 5.82 5.04
C ALA A 44 -20.80 4.42 4.60
N LYS A 45 -21.67 3.70 3.89
CA LYS A 45 -21.30 2.45 3.26
C LYS A 45 -20.56 2.76 1.97
N ILE A 46 -19.28 2.39 1.93
CA ILE A 46 -18.45 2.56 0.74
C ILE A 46 -18.15 1.18 0.18
N GLU A 47 -18.64 0.90 -1.03
CA GLU A 47 -18.51 -0.42 -1.66
C GLU A 47 -17.05 -0.87 -1.79
N SER A 48 -16.15 0.04 -2.11
CA SER A 48 -14.70 -0.24 -2.19
C SER A 48 -14.07 -0.67 -0.86
N LEU A 49 -14.63 -0.26 0.27
CA LEU A 49 -14.16 -0.65 1.60
C LEU A 49 -14.93 -1.84 2.18
N MET A 50 -16.08 -2.20 1.61
CA MET A 50 -16.84 -3.37 2.07
C MET A 50 -16.09 -4.69 1.84
N SER A 51 -15.21 -4.74 0.83
CA SER A 51 -14.32 -5.88 0.61
C SER A 51 -13.30 -6.08 1.74
N LEU A 52 -12.96 -5.02 2.47
CA LEU A 52 -12.04 -5.05 3.60
C LEU A 52 -12.70 -5.47 4.91
N ASP A 53 -14.04 -5.43 5.00
CA ASP A 53 -14.77 -5.75 6.23
C ASP A 53 -14.50 -7.18 6.71
N GLY A 54 -14.31 -8.13 5.78
CA GLY A 54 -13.91 -9.49 6.08
C GLY A 54 -12.46 -9.63 6.57
N ILE A 55 -11.58 -8.74 6.12
CA ILE A 55 -10.16 -8.74 6.47
C ILE A 55 -9.95 -8.11 7.85
N VAL A 56 -10.67 -7.02 8.14
CA VAL A 56 -10.49 -6.22 9.37
C VAL A 56 -11.24 -6.79 10.56
N LYS A 57 -12.34 -7.48 10.32
CA LYS A 57 -13.25 -7.95 11.37
C LYS A 57 -12.61 -9.02 12.27
N GLY A 58 -12.53 -8.73 13.57
CA GLY A 58 -11.94 -9.64 14.57
C GLY A 58 -10.41 -9.61 14.64
N GLN A 59 -9.75 -8.70 13.90
CA GLN A 59 -8.31 -8.52 13.90
C GLN A 59 -7.89 -7.44 14.91
N SER A 60 -6.75 -7.61 15.56
CA SER A 60 -6.16 -6.59 16.44
C SER A 60 -5.43 -5.52 15.64
N CYS A 61 -4.83 -5.90 14.53
CA CYS A 61 -4.17 -5.02 13.58
C CYS A 61 -4.25 -5.65 12.20
N THR A 62 -4.56 -4.84 11.19
CA THR A 62 -4.60 -5.27 9.80
C THR A 62 -3.85 -4.27 8.95
N PHE A 63 -3.02 -4.78 8.05
CA PHE A 63 -2.35 -4.03 7.01
C PHE A 63 -2.70 -4.68 5.67
N TRP A 64 -3.14 -3.88 4.72
CA TRP A 64 -3.48 -4.35 3.39
C TRP A 64 -2.95 -3.40 2.34
N VAL A 65 -2.42 -3.94 1.26
CA VAL A 65 -1.89 -3.19 0.13
C VAL A 65 -2.47 -3.75 -1.16
N ASP A 66 -3.10 -2.87 -1.95
CA ASP A 66 -3.48 -3.13 -3.34
C ASP A 66 -2.33 -2.71 -4.25
N PHE A 67 -1.61 -3.67 -4.81
CA PHE A 67 -0.49 -3.40 -5.70
C PHE A 67 -0.93 -2.84 -7.06
N LYS A 68 -2.14 -3.16 -7.53
CA LYS A 68 -2.68 -2.58 -8.75
C LYS A 68 -2.97 -1.09 -8.58
N GLY A 69 -3.63 -0.73 -7.48
CA GLY A 69 -3.86 0.66 -7.11
C GLY A 69 -2.56 1.43 -6.91
N LEU A 70 -1.59 0.81 -6.23
CA LEU A 70 -0.26 1.40 -6.03
C LEU A 70 0.49 1.60 -7.35
N SER A 71 0.43 0.64 -8.28
CA SER A 71 1.03 0.76 -9.62
C SER A 71 0.42 1.92 -10.42
N ALA A 72 -0.91 2.07 -10.35
CA ALA A 72 -1.60 3.18 -11.00
C ALA A 72 -1.15 4.54 -10.41
N LEU A 73 -1.01 4.63 -9.09
CA LEU A 73 -0.53 5.83 -8.40
C LEU A 73 0.93 6.16 -8.81
N VAL A 74 1.82 5.16 -8.81
CA VAL A 74 3.22 5.33 -9.23
C VAL A 74 3.30 5.79 -10.68
N SER A 75 2.52 5.22 -11.59
CA SER A 75 2.45 5.63 -12.99
C SER A 75 1.97 7.08 -13.14
N GLN A 76 0.97 7.47 -12.37
CA GLN A 76 0.47 8.85 -12.38
C GLN A 76 1.51 9.87 -11.86
N LEU A 77 2.22 9.52 -10.79
CA LEU A 77 3.26 10.39 -10.20
C LEU A 77 4.51 10.48 -11.07
N ALA A 78 4.85 9.42 -11.80
CA ALA A 78 6.00 9.39 -12.70
C ALA A 78 5.80 10.25 -13.96
N GLY A 79 4.55 10.52 -14.35
CA GLY A 79 4.21 11.23 -15.58
C GLY A 79 4.64 10.48 -16.85
N GLU A 80 4.65 11.19 -17.99
CA GLU A 80 5.02 10.61 -19.29
C GLU A 80 6.51 10.27 -19.44
N ALA A 81 7.37 10.86 -18.59
CA ALA A 81 8.82 10.65 -18.61
C ALA A 81 9.25 9.64 -17.53
N GLY A 82 8.78 8.39 -17.64
CA GLY A 82 9.21 7.31 -16.75
C GLY A 82 10.73 7.14 -16.73
N THR A 83 11.32 7.02 -15.56
CA THR A 83 12.73 6.66 -15.42
C THR A 83 12.90 5.14 -15.44
N PRO A 84 14.10 4.60 -15.77
CA PRO A 84 14.35 3.16 -15.67
C PRO A 84 14.02 2.59 -14.28
N GLN A 85 14.21 3.38 -13.22
CA GLN A 85 13.85 3.01 -11.85
C GLN A 85 12.33 2.89 -11.67
N THR A 86 11.56 3.82 -12.27
CA THR A 86 10.10 3.77 -12.24
C THR A 86 9.57 2.55 -12.98
N GLU A 87 10.13 2.24 -14.15
CA GLU A 87 9.74 1.06 -14.93
C GLU A 87 10.06 -0.24 -14.16
N ALA A 88 11.23 -0.32 -13.53
CA ALA A 88 11.60 -1.44 -12.67
C ALA A 88 10.64 -1.58 -11.47
N ALA A 89 10.29 -0.48 -10.82
CA ALA A 89 9.33 -0.48 -9.71
C ALA A 89 7.95 -0.96 -10.17
N LEU A 90 7.45 -0.48 -11.31
CA LEU A 90 6.16 -0.92 -11.87
C LEU A 90 6.17 -2.39 -12.28
N ALA A 91 7.28 -2.88 -12.83
CA ALA A 91 7.44 -4.29 -13.15
C ALA A 91 7.36 -5.17 -11.91
N VAL A 92 7.99 -4.75 -10.80
CA VAL A 92 7.92 -5.46 -9.51
C VAL A 92 6.51 -5.42 -8.93
N LEU A 93 5.88 -4.24 -8.88
CA LEU A 93 4.52 -4.09 -8.36
C LEU A 93 3.51 -4.91 -9.16
N GLY A 94 3.69 -5.01 -10.49
CA GLY A 94 2.81 -5.77 -11.38
C GLY A 94 2.89 -7.30 -11.19
N MET A 95 3.86 -7.82 -10.42
CA MET A 95 3.92 -9.25 -10.08
C MET A 95 2.91 -9.66 -9.03
N PHE A 96 2.34 -8.69 -8.29
CA PHE A 96 1.46 -8.92 -7.15
C PHE A 96 0.07 -8.35 -7.39
N ASP A 97 -0.95 -9.02 -6.88
CA ASP A 97 -2.31 -8.49 -6.78
C ASP A 97 -2.45 -7.63 -5.53
N ASP A 98 -2.27 -8.25 -4.38
CA ASP A 98 -2.39 -7.63 -3.08
C ASP A 98 -1.53 -8.35 -2.03
N MET A 99 -1.37 -7.68 -0.90
CA MET A 99 -0.75 -8.23 0.30
C MET A 99 -1.60 -7.88 1.51
N GLU A 100 -1.88 -8.86 2.33
CA GLU A 100 -2.53 -8.67 3.63
C GLU A 100 -1.67 -9.19 4.77
N ALA A 101 -1.53 -8.40 5.81
CA ALA A 101 -0.92 -8.82 7.06
C ALA A 101 -1.88 -8.50 8.20
N TYR A 102 -2.11 -9.46 9.07
CA TYR A 102 -2.96 -9.24 10.22
C TYR A 102 -2.47 -9.98 11.46
N SER A 103 -2.83 -9.46 12.62
CA SER A 103 -2.54 -10.07 13.89
C SER A 103 -3.82 -10.30 14.69
N THR A 104 -3.83 -11.42 15.41
CA THR A 104 -4.84 -11.77 16.39
C THR A 104 -4.18 -11.99 17.74
N MET A 105 -4.97 -12.27 18.79
CA MET A 105 -4.44 -12.68 20.10
C MET A 105 -3.63 -13.99 20.04
N GLU A 106 -3.83 -14.81 19.00
CA GLU A 106 -3.20 -16.13 18.84
C GLU A 106 -1.98 -16.11 17.93
N GLY A 107 -1.75 -15.02 17.18
CA GLY A 107 -0.62 -14.89 16.29
C GLY A 107 -0.83 -13.92 15.15
N GLY A 108 0.10 -13.91 14.18
CA GLY A 108 0.03 -13.11 12.96
C GLY A 108 0.03 -13.96 11.70
N LYS A 109 -0.51 -13.42 10.62
CA LYS A 109 -0.48 -14.00 9.28
C LYS A 109 -0.12 -12.95 8.25
N LEU A 110 0.71 -13.34 7.29
CA LEU A 110 1.02 -12.58 6.09
C LEU A 110 0.60 -13.41 4.89
N VAL A 111 -0.20 -12.83 4.02
CA VAL A 111 -0.62 -13.42 2.75
C VAL A 111 -0.18 -12.47 1.64
N VAL A 112 0.46 -13.02 0.61
CA VAL A 112 0.85 -12.30 -0.59
C VAL A 112 0.19 -13.00 -1.77
N ASN A 113 -0.67 -12.28 -2.46
CA ASN A 113 -1.36 -12.77 -3.64
C ASN A 113 -0.60 -12.33 -4.90
N MET A 114 -0.22 -13.31 -5.71
CA MET A 114 0.46 -13.08 -6.98
C MET A 114 -0.56 -12.74 -8.08
N ALA A 115 -0.17 -11.86 -9.00
CA ALA A 115 -0.95 -11.59 -10.21
C ALA A 115 -1.09 -12.85 -11.09
N ASP A 116 -0.01 -13.61 -11.21
CA ASP A 116 -0.03 -14.95 -11.78
C ASP A 116 -0.14 -16.00 -10.66
N LYS A 117 -1.28 -16.67 -10.59
CA LYS A 117 -1.59 -17.64 -9.54
C LYS A 117 -0.77 -18.95 -9.61
N GLU A 118 -0.06 -19.20 -10.72
CA GLU A 118 0.82 -20.34 -10.87
C GLU A 118 2.23 -20.06 -10.30
N GLN A 119 2.56 -18.80 -10.04
CA GLN A 119 3.84 -18.41 -9.49
C GLN A 119 3.90 -18.59 -7.97
N ASN A 120 5.07 -19.00 -7.49
CA ASN A 120 5.37 -19.05 -6.08
C ASN A 120 5.87 -17.67 -5.61
N ALA A 121 5.09 -17.00 -4.74
CA ALA A 121 5.39 -15.65 -4.25
C ALA A 121 6.80 -15.55 -3.64
N PHE A 122 7.19 -16.49 -2.79
CA PHE A 122 8.50 -16.49 -2.13
C PHE A 122 9.65 -16.61 -3.13
N LYS A 123 9.53 -17.55 -4.09
CA LYS A 123 10.53 -17.71 -5.16
C LYS A 123 10.65 -16.44 -5.99
N THR A 124 9.52 -15.86 -6.42
CA THR A 124 9.49 -14.63 -7.23
C THR A 124 10.14 -13.46 -6.49
N ILE A 125 9.84 -13.26 -5.20
CA ILE A 125 10.47 -12.24 -4.39
C ILE A 125 11.98 -12.43 -4.31
N CYS A 126 12.45 -13.65 -4.03
CA CYS A 126 13.88 -13.96 -3.95
C CYS A 126 14.60 -13.74 -5.28
N ASP A 127 14.04 -14.21 -6.38
CA ASP A 127 14.63 -14.10 -7.72
C ASP A 127 14.70 -12.62 -8.14
N THR A 128 13.61 -11.85 -7.92
CA THR A 128 13.56 -10.43 -8.26
C THR A 128 14.52 -9.61 -7.40
N THR A 129 14.53 -9.84 -6.09
CA THR A 129 15.46 -9.17 -5.18
C THR A 129 16.90 -9.46 -5.54
N GLY A 130 17.24 -10.73 -5.83
CA GLY A 130 18.57 -11.12 -6.28
C GLY A 130 18.97 -10.47 -7.61
N ALA A 131 18.04 -10.33 -8.55
CA ALA A 131 18.28 -9.61 -9.81
C ALA A 131 18.56 -8.13 -9.60
N LEU A 132 17.75 -7.46 -8.74
CA LEU A 132 17.94 -6.05 -8.40
C LEU A 132 19.28 -5.81 -7.67
N ILE A 133 19.65 -6.66 -6.73
CA ILE A 133 20.96 -6.58 -6.05
C ILE A 133 22.09 -6.66 -7.06
N ARG A 134 22.08 -7.64 -7.95
CA ARG A 134 23.12 -7.76 -9.00
C ARG A 134 23.17 -6.55 -9.94
N GLN A 135 22.02 -5.96 -10.25
CA GLN A 135 21.95 -4.80 -11.14
C GLN A 135 22.47 -3.51 -10.49
N TYR A 136 22.15 -3.28 -9.21
CA TYR A 136 22.44 -2.02 -8.53
C TYR A 136 23.62 -2.11 -7.55
N MET A 137 24.07 -3.32 -7.20
CA MET A 137 25.21 -3.59 -6.31
C MET A 137 26.13 -4.68 -6.92
N PRO A 138 26.75 -4.40 -8.08
CA PRO A 138 27.52 -5.44 -8.79
C PRO A 138 28.73 -5.96 -8.01
N GLU A 139 29.24 -5.23 -7.01
CA GLU A 139 30.38 -5.65 -6.18
C GLU A 139 30.01 -6.63 -5.06
N ALA A 140 28.73 -6.96 -4.88
CA ALA A 140 28.29 -7.85 -3.80
C ALA A 140 28.60 -9.35 -4.11
N ASP A 141 29.00 -9.71 -5.33
CA ASP A 141 29.33 -11.08 -5.73
C ASP A 141 30.79 -11.50 -5.40
N GLU A 142 31.61 -10.61 -4.79
CA GLU A 142 33.02 -10.90 -4.43
C GLU A 142 33.25 -11.15 -2.92
N ILE A 143 32.17 -11.41 -2.14
CA ILE A 143 32.27 -11.72 -0.70
C ILE A 143 32.03 -13.19 -0.41
#